data_de909cbc3529ae8186d6b4bf95348323
#
_entry.id   de909cbc3529ae8186d6b4bf95348323
#
_cell.length_a   1.000
_cell.length_b   1.000
_cell.length_c   1.000
_cell.angle_alpha   90.00
_cell.angle_beta   90.00
_cell.angle_gamma   90.00
#
_symmetry.space_group_name_H-M   'P 1'
#
loop_
_entity.id
_entity.type
_entity.pdbx_description
1 polymer ?
#
loop_
_entity_poly.entity_id
_entity_poly.type
_entity_poly.pdbx_seq_one_letter_code
_entity_poly.pdbx_strand_id
1 'polypeptide(L)'
;MEVRALLDVLHIAERLKDELRHCETSRGRRESVAEHSWRLALMAFFMKDEFPALDMDKVIKMCLIHDLGECFTGDIPTFLKSASDEKKEDTALFDWVASLPAPYNTELAALYTEMGALQTDEAKLYKALDKLEAVIQHNESDIRSWEPLEYDLNRTYAYDAVTFSPYLTKLREAIREDTEEKIKAAEK
;
A
#
# COMPACT_ATOMS: atom_id res chain seq x y z
N MET A 1 -19.42 -6.66 -17.70
CA MET A 1 -18.49 -5.69 -18.34
C MET A 1 -18.29 -6.09 -19.80
N GLU A 2 -18.41 -5.16 -20.71
CA GLU A 2 -18.10 -5.41 -22.13
C GLU A 2 -16.60 -5.66 -22.31
N VAL A 3 -16.24 -6.51 -23.28
CA VAL A 3 -14.82 -6.94 -23.47
C VAL A 3 -13.89 -5.75 -23.70
N ARG A 4 -14.32 -4.74 -24.47
CA ARG A 4 -13.50 -3.55 -24.73
C ARG A 4 -13.29 -2.75 -23.44
N ALA A 5 -14.33 -2.54 -22.64
CA ALA A 5 -14.23 -1.84 -21.36
C ALA A 5 -13.29 -2.54 -20.37
N LEU A 6 -13.26 -3.89 -20.36
CA LEU A 6 -12.30 -4.64 -19.56
C LEU A 6 -10.86 -4.37 -20.02
N LEU A 7 -10.61 -4.37 -21.34
CA LEU A 7 -9.27 -4.09 -21.86
C LEU A 7 -8.83 -2.66 -21.55
N ASP A 8 -9.73 -1.70 -21.58
CA ASP A 8 -9.45 -0.31 -21.25
C ASP A 8 -9.08 -0.16 -19.75
N VAL A 9 -9.79 -0.86 -18.85
CA VAL A 9 -9.43 -0.91 -17.42
C VAL A 9 -8.04 -1.52 -17.21
N LEU A 10 -7.77 -2.66 -17.85
CA LEU A 10 -6.45 -3.34 -17.73
C LEU A 10 -5.31 -2.49 -18.31
N HIS A 11 -5.58 -1.72 -19.36
CA HIS A 11 -4.61 -0.79 -19.94
C HIS A 11 -4.27 0.38 -19.00
N ILE A 12 -5.24 0.87 -18.22
CA ILE A 12 -4.96 1.87 -17.17
C ILE A 12 -4.15 1.23 -16.05
N ALA A 13 -4.57 0.09 -15.52
CA ALA A 13 -3.87 -0.59 -14.43
C ALA A 13 -2.43 -1.01 -14.79
N GLU A 14 -2.16 -1.23 -16.09
CA GLU A 14 -0.83 -1.58 -16.59
C GLU A 14 0.22 -0.51 -16.25
N ARG A 15 -0.17 0.76 -16.16
CA ARG A 15 0.72 1.89 -15.83
C ARG A 15 1.43 1.70 -14.49
N LEU A 16 0.80 1.04 -13.51
CA LEU A 16 1.42 0.78 -12.20
C LEU A 16 2.65 -0.12 -12.27
N LYS A 17 2.88 -0.82 -13.38
CA LYS A 17 4.10 -1.60 -13.57
C LYS A 17 5.32 -0.72 -13.86
N ASP A 18 5.09 0.44 -14.49
CA ASP A 18 6.13 1.41 -14.83
C ASP A 18 6.24 2.53 -13.77
N GLU A 19 5.21 2.67 -12.91
CA GLU A 19 5.26 3.60 -11.80
C GLU A 19 6.14 3.06 -10.69
N LEU A 20 7.23 3.79 -10.36
CA LEU A 20 8.28 3.31 -9.47
C LEU A 20 8.24 4.03 -8.13
N ARG A 21 8.13 3.24 -7.08
CA ARG A 21 8.23 3.69 -5.69
C ARG A 21 9.65 4.18 -5.35
N HIS A 22 9.77 4.90 -4.24
CA HIS A 22 11.07 5.38 -3.76
C HIS A 22 12.01 4.23 -3.36
N CYS A 23 11.49 3.16 -2.75
CA CYS A 23 12.28 2.04 -2.24
C CYS A 23 12.78 1.10 -3.34
N GLU A 24 13.86 0.36 -3.03
CA GLU A 24 14.44 -0.65 -3.90
C GLU A 24 14.04 -2.06 -3.48
N THR A 25 14.07 -2.97 -4.44
CA THR A 25 14.00 -4.41 -4.17
C THR A 25 15.34 -4.91 -3.63
N SER A 26 15.38 -6.12 -3.08
CA SER A 26 16.60 -6.77 -2.59
C SER A 26 17.72 -6.94 -3.64
N ARG A 27 17.40 -6.74 -4.93
CA ARG A 27 18.37 -6.80 -6.05
C ARG A 27 18.79 -5.44 -6.58
N GLY A 28 18.46 -4.34 -5.89
CA GLY A 28 18.92 -2.99 -6.20
C GLY A 28 18.23 -2.36 -7.42
N ARG A 29 16.99 -2.73 -7.74
CA ARG A 29 16.13 -1.98 -8.65
C ARG A 29 14.97 -1.37 -7.88
N ARG A 30 14.45 -0.26 -8.32
CA ARG A 30 13.25 0.33 -7.73
C ARG A 30 12.06 -0.62 -7.84
N GLU A 31 11.28 -0.70 -6.79
CA GLU A 31 10.02 -1.44 -6.75
C GLU A 31 8.95 -0.69 -7.56
N SER A 32 8.09 -1.41 -8.29
CA SER A 32 6.91 -0.80 -8.89
C SER A 32 5.72 -0.81 -7.94
N VAL A 33 4.79 0.14 -8.12
CA VAL A 33 3.53 0.19 -7.37
C VAL A 33 2.71 -1.08 -7.54
N ALA A 34 2.74 -1.69 -8.72
CA ALA A 34 2.07 -2.97 -8.96
C ALA A 34 2.67 -4.12 -8.12
N GLU A 35 3.98 -4.13 -7.90
CA GLU A 35 4.65 -5.16 -7.07
C GLU A 35 4.32 -4.99 -5.59
N HIS A 36 4.30 -3.75 -5.11
CA HIS A 36 3.83 -3.40 -3.77
C HIS A 36 2.39 -3.87 -3.54
N SER A 37 1.46 -3.47 -4.40
CA SER A 37 0.05 -3.84 -4.29
C SER A 37 -0.17 -5.36 -4.32
N TRP A 38 0.59 -6.09 -5.16
CA TRP A 38 0.57 -7.54 -5.19
C TRP A 38 1.05 -8.15 -3.87
N ARG A 39 2.19 -7.69 -3.32
CA ARG A 39 2.75 -8.24 -2.08
C ARG A 39 1.86 -7.90 -0.89
N LEU A 40 1.30 -6.71 -0.86
CA LEU A 40 0.33 -6.28 0.14
C LEU A 40 -0.93 -7.18 0.15
N ALA A 41 -1.51 -7.46 -1.03
CA ALA A 41 -2.65 -8.36 -1.15
C ALA A 41 -2.31 -9.80 -0.71
N LEU A 42 -1.10 -10.27 -1.02
CA LEU A 42 -0.59 -11.57 -0.57
C LEU A 42 -0.41 -11.61 0.96
N MET A 43 0.09 -10.53 1.56
CA MET A 43 0.21 -10.39 3.01
C MET A 43 -1.15 -10.50 3.69
N ALA A 44 -2.17 -9.78 3.19
CA ALA A 44 -3.54 -9.88 3.68
C ALA A 44 -4.10 -11.32 3.56
N PHE A 45 -3.84 -12.01 2.45
CA PHE A 45 -4.27 -13.39 2.24
C PHE A 45 -3.70 -14.35 3.30
N PHE A 46 -2.42 -14.24 3.66
CA PHE A 46 -1.79 -15.11 4.65
C PHE A 46 -2.11 -14.76 6.10
N MET A 47 -2.75 -13.62 6.34
CA MET A 47 -3.15 -13.19 7.69
C MET A 47 -4.62 -13.45 8.00
N LYS A 48 -5.39 -14.05 7.09
CA LYS A 48 -6.85 -14.22 7.25
C LYS A 48 -7.26 -14.94 8.53
N ASP A 49 -6.46 -15.91 8.99
CA ASP A 49 -6.78 -16.71 10.18
C ASP A 49 -6.59 -15.90 11.49
N GLU A 50 -5.86 -14.78 11.44
CA GLU A 50 -5.67 -13.85 12.56
C GLU A 50 -6.84 -12.85 12.70
N PHE A 51 -7.67 -12.73 11.65
CA PHE A 51 -8.80 -11.80 11.60
C PHE A 51 -10.11 -12.49 11.19
N PRO A 52 -10.55 -13.55 11.92
CA PRO A 52 -11.71 -14.35 11.50
C PRO A 52 -13.05 -13.60 11.55
N ALA A 53 -13.11 -12.44 12.19
CA ALA A 53 -14.31 -11.60 12.28
C ALA A 53 -14.42 -10.58 11.12
N LEU A 54 -13.36 -10.41 10.32
CA LEU A 54 -13.32 -9.43 9.23
C LEU A 54 -13.62 -10.08 7.87
N ASP A 55 -14.14 -9.28 6.95
CA ASP A 55 -14.23 -9.65 5.55
C ASP A 55 -12.83 -9.52 4.89
N MET A 56 -12.04 -10.58 4.99
CA MET A 56 -10.68 -10.59 4.45
C MET A 56 -10.65 -10.56 2.92
N ASP A 57 -11.69 -11.00 2.22
CA ASP A 57 -11.79 -10.84 0.76
C ASP A 57 -11.93 -9.35 0.40
N LYS A 58 -12.65 -8.58 1.21
CA LYS A 58 -12.73 -7.12 1.08
C LYS A 58 -11.38 -6.46 1.37
N VAL A 59 -10.66 -6.86 2.42
CA VAL A 59 -9.31 -6.35 2.73
C VAL A 59 -8.34 -6.63 1.58
N ILE A 60 -8.34 -7.84 1.02
CA ILE A 60 -7.49 -8.20 -0.13
C ILE A 60 -7.81 -7.32 -1.35
N LYS A 61 -9.10 -7.05 -1.63
CA LYS A 61 -9.50 -6.14 -2.69
C LYS A 61 -8.98 -4.72 -2.44
N MET A 62 -9.13 -4.20 -1.22
CA MET A 62 -8.60 -2.89 -0.83
C MET A 62 -7.08 -2.81 -1.06
N CYS A 63 -6.33 -3.80 -0.60
CA CYS A 63 -4.88 -3.89 -0.81
C CYS A 63 -4.49 -3.90 -2.30
N LEU A 64 -5.27 -4.59 -3.14
CA LEU A 64 -4.98 -4.71 -4.57
C LEU A 64 -5.20 -3.40 -5.34
N ILE A 65 -6.19 -2.59 -4.92
CA ILE A 65 -6.66 -1.42 -5.69
C ILE A 65 -6.21 -0.08 -5.09
N HIS A 66 -5.60 -0.05 -3.89
CA HIS A 66 -5.43 1.16 -3.11
C HIS A 66 -4.67 2.28 -3.85
N ASP A 67 -3.67 1.93 -4.63
CA ASP A 67 -2.80 2.86 -5.36
C ASP A 67 -3.18 3.01 -6.85
N LEU A 68 -4.40 2.59 -7.28
CA LEU A 68 -4.83 2.81 -8.68
C LEU A 68 -4.90 4.30 -9.06
N GLY A 69 -5.01 5.21 -8.10
CA GLY A 69 -4.93 6.65 -8.32
C GLY A 69 -3.60 7.08 -8.92
N GLU A 70 -2.52 6.40 -8.56
CA GLU A 70 -1.16 6.68 -9.03
C GLU A 70 -0.97 6.39 -10.53
N CYS A 71 -1.88 5.64 -11.16
CA CYS A 71 -1.94 5.54 -12.64
C CYS A 71 -2.08 6.91 -13.33
N PHE A 72 -2.54 7.92 -12.61
CA PHE A 72 -2.87 9.26 -13.15
C PHE A 72 -1.91 10.34 -12.66
N THR A 73 -1.31 10.17 -11.47
CA THR A 73 -0.50 11.21 -10.81
C THR A 73 0.94 10.79 -10.55
N GLY A 74 1.22 9.49 -10.60
CA GLY A 74 2.49 8.91 -10.17
C GLY A 74 2.61 8.73 -8.67
N ASP A 75 3.56 7.90 -8.23
CA ASP A 75 3.92 7.70 -6.83
C ASP A 75 4.69 8.92 -6.29
N ILE A 76 4.23 9.45 -5.18
CA ILE A 76 4.92 10.50 -4.42
C ILE A 76 5.25 9.93 -3.04
N PRO A 77 6.55 9.85 -2.66
CA PRO A 77 6.94 9.36 -1.34
C PRO A 77 6.16 10.05 -0.22
N THR A 78 5.67 9.29 0.76
CA THR A 78 4.77 9.78 1.82
C THR A 78 5.30 11.03 2.53
N PHE A 79 6.62 11.14 2.71
CA PHE A 79 7.26 12.28 3.37
C PHE A 79 7.39 13.53 2.46
N LEU A 80 7.06 13.43 1.17
CA LEU A 80 7.01 14.53 0.21
C LEU A 80 5.58 14.87 -0.24
N LYS A 81 4.61 13.95 -0.03
CA LYS A 81 3.23 14.09 -0.49
C LYS A 81 2.50 15.20 0.25
N SER A 82 1.93 16.13 -0.47
CA SER A 82 1.14 17.23 0.09
C SER A 82 -0.37 16.97 0.00
N ALA A 83 -1.17 17.66 0.82
CA ALA A 83 -2.64 17.58 0.75
C ALA A 83 -3.20 17.99 -0.63
N SER A 84 -2.47 18.83 -1.41
CA SER A 84 -2.87 19.17 -2.78
C SER A 84 -2.62 18.02 -3.76
N ASP A 85 -1.61 17.18 -3.51
CA ASP A 85 -1.31 16.02 -4.34
C ASP A 85 -2.31 14.90 -4.07
N GLU A 86 -2.63 14.63 -2.79
CA GLU A 86 -3.70 13.71 -2.41
C GLU A 86 -5.04 14.08 -3.06
N LYS A 87 -5.41 15.36 -3.01
CA LYS A 87 -6.66 15.83 -3.63
C LYS A 87 -6.68 15.66 -5.15
N LYS A 88 -5.55 15.85 -5.83
CA LYS A 88 -5.46 15.64 -7.29
C LYS A 88 -5.62 14.17 -7.64
N GLU A 89 -4.94 13.31 -6.89
CA GLU A 89 -5.00 11.86 -7.05
C GLU A 89 -6.42 11.35 -6.82
N ASP A 90 -7.05 11.72 -5.69
CA ASP A 90 -8.43 11.37 -5.39
C ASP A 90 -9.40 11.83 -6.50
N THR A 91 -9.24 13.07 -6.97
CA THR A 91 -10.09 13.60 -8.04
C THR A 91 -9.95 12.76 -9.30
N ALA A 92 -8.74 12.48 -9.76
CA ALA A 92 -8.49 11.70 -10.96
C ALA A 92 -8.99 10.25 -10.82
N LEU A 93 -8.79 9.66 -9.64
CA LEU A 93 -9.27 8.31 -9.33
C LEU A 93 -10.80 8.24 -9.36
N PHE A 94 -11.49 9.14 -8.67
CA PHE A 94 -12.96 9.12 -8.62
C PHE A 94 -13.61 9.48 -9.96
N ASP A 95 -13.01 10.37 -10.76
CA ASP A 95 -13.46 10.65 -12.13
C ASP A 95 -13.34 9.39 -13.01
N TRP A 96 -12.23 8.67 -12.90
CA TRP A 96 -12.07 7.41 -13.61
C TRP A 96 -13.06 6.34 -13.14
N VAL A 97 -13.21 6.16 -11.82
CA VAL A 97 -14.17 5.21 -11.23
C VAL A 97 -15.59 5.52 -11.73
N ALA A 98 -16.00 6.78 -11.76
CA ALA A 98 -17.33 7.20 -12.25
C ALA A 98 -17.54 6.86 -13.73
N SER A 99 -16.47 6.78 -14.53
CA SER A 99 -16.53 6.43 -15.96
C SER A 99 -16.73 4.92 -16.22
N LEU A 100 -16.54 4.08 -15.20
CA LEU A 100 -16.66 2.63 -15.33
C LEU A 100 -18.13 2.20 -15.48
N PRO A 101 -18.39 1.09 -16.18
CA PRO A 101 -19.76 0.55 -16.29
C PRO A 101 -20.23 -0.02 -14.94
N ALA A 102 -21.54 0.05 -14.69
CA ALA A 102 -22.17 -0.64 -13.56
C ALA A 102 -21.94 -2.17 -13.64
N PRO A 103 -21.77 -2.88 -12.49
CA PRO A 103 -21.81 -2.34 -11.13
C PRO A 103 -20.46 -1.80 -10.61
N TYR A 104 -19.37 -1.87 -11.39
CA TYR A 104 -18.00 -1.61 -10.97
C TYR A 104 -17.78 -0.18 -10.49
N ASN A 105 -18.40 0.81 -11.13
CA ASN A 105 -18.34 2.20 -10.69
C ASN A 105 -18.87 2.38 -9.27
N THR A 106 -19.99 1.73 -8.93
CA THR A 106 -20.58 1.83 -7.58
C THR A 106 -19.78 1.04 -6.55
N GLU A 107 -19.34 -0.16 -6.92
CA GLU A 107 -18.55 -1.03 -6.01
C GLU A 107 -17.19 -0.41 -5.65
N LEU A 108 -16.45 0.10 -6.64
CA LEU A 108 -15.15 0.74 -6.39
C LEU A 108 -15.32 2.06 -5.64
N ALA A 109 -16.31 2.89 -5.98
CA ALA A 109 -16.57 4.13 -5.25
C ALA A 109 -16.87 3.86 -3.77
N ALA A 110 -17.64 2.81 -3.46
CA ALA A 110 -17.93 2.41 -2.08
C ALA A 110 -16.67 1.95 -1.35
N LEU A 111 -15.81 1.12 -1.98
CA LEU A 111 -14.56 0.66 -1.40
C LEU A 111 -13.61 1.84 -1.12
N TYR A 112 -13.37 2.73 -2.07
CA TYR A 112 -12.50 3.89 -1.86
C TYR A 112 -13.04 4.85 -0.80
N THR A 113 -14.37 5.03 -0.74
CA THR A 113 -15.00 5.84 0.33
C THR A 113 -14.75 5.21 1.70
N GLU A 114 -14.90 3.89 1.83
CA GLU A 114 -14.63 3.16 3.08
C GLU A 114 -13.15 3.23 3.46
N MET A 115 -12.25 3.04 2.48
CA MET A 115 -10.80 3.14 2.65
C MET A 115 -10.37 4.52 3.14
N GLY A 116 -10.89 5.59 2.54
CA GLY A 116 -10.59 6.96 2.95
C GLY A 116 -11.15 7.34 4.31
N ALA A 117 -12.32 6.78 4.69
CA ALA A 117 -12.93 7.05 5.99
C ALA A 117 -12.21 6.38 7.17
N LEU A 118 -11.53 5.25 6.99
CA LEU A 118 -10.82 4.46 8.00
C LEU A 118 -11.66 4.15 9.25
N GLN A 119 -12.99 3.96 9.09
CA GLN A 119 -13.88 3.70 10.23
C GLN A 119 -14.08 2.20 10.49
N THR A 120 -14.12 1.38 9.43
CA THR A 120 -14.25 -0.08 9.55
C THR A 120 -12.90 -0.71 9.91
N ASP A 121 -12.93 -1.86 10.56
CA ASP A 121 -11.70 -2.57 10.92
C ASP A 121 -11.01 -3.15 9.67
N GLU A 122 -11.75 -3.45 8.60
CA GLU A 122 -11.18 -3.82 7.31
C GLU A 122 -10.37 -2.66 6.70
N ALA A 123 -10.92 -1.43 6.72
CA ALA A 123 -10.21 -0.26 6.22
C ALA A 123 -8.96 0.07 7.06
N LYS A 124 -9.05 -0.08 8.38
CA LYS A 124 -7.88 0.07 9.27
C LYS A 124 -6.84 -1.01 9.01
N LEU A 125 -7.28 -2.26 8.79
CA LEU A 125 -6.38 -3.37 8.54
C LEU A 125 -5.61 -3.16 7.23
N TYR A 126 -6.30 -2.90 6.10
CA TYR A 126 -5.60 -2.63 4.85
C TYR A 126 -4.57 -1.52 5.01
N LYS A 127 -4.92 -0.41 5.69
CA LYS A 127 -4.00 0.73 5.86
C LYS A 127 -2.82 0.41 6.77
N ALA A 128 -3.02 -0.41 7.78
CA ALA A 128 -1.93 -0.91 8.61
C ALA A 128 -0.98 -1.80 7.80
N LEU A 129 -1.52 -2.70 6.98
CA LEU A 129 -0.71 -3.59 6.13
C LEU A 129 0.09 -2.80 5.09
N ASP A 130 -0.49 -1.81 4.44
CA ASP A 130 0.18 -0.90 3.51
C ASP A 130 1.41 -0.25 4.15
N LYS A 131 1.23 0.36 5.32
CA LYS A 131 2.33 0.97 6.08
C LYS A 131 3.40 -0.04 6.51
N LEU A 132 3.01 -1.25 6.92
CA LEU A 132 3.95 -2.30 7.36
C LEU A 132 4.74 -2.86 6.18
N GLU A 133 4.09 -3.08 5.04
CA GLU A 133 4.70 -3.57 3.82
C GLU A 133 5.83 -2.64 3.35
N ALA A 134 5.61 -1.33 3.40
CA ALA A 134 6.63 -0.35 3.05
C ALA A 134 7.89 -0.48 3.92
N VAL A 135 7.75 -0.69 5.25
CA VAL A 135 8.91 -0.90 6.13
C VAL A 135 9.60 -2.24 5.86
N ILE A 136 8.83 -3.30 5.58
CA ILE A 136 9.39 -4.60 5.20
C ILE A 136 10.23 -4.45 3.93
N GLN A 137 9.72 -3.73 2.92
CA GLN A 137 10.47 -3.50 1.67
C GLN A 137 11.77 -2.72 1.92
N HIS A 138 11.75 -1.70 2.77
CA HIS A 138 12.98 -1.00 3.16
C HIS A 138 13.96 -1.93 3.87
N ASN A 139 13.50 -2.79 4.77
CA ASN A 139 14.36 -3.77 5.45
C ASN A 139 14.98 -4.79 4.47
N GLU A 140 14.36 -5.08 3.34
CA GLU A 140 14.89 -5.96 2.30
C GLU A 140 15.82 -5.26 1.30
N SER A 141 15.72 -3.94 1.14
CA SER A 141 16.58 -3.15 0.24
C SER A 141 18.02 -3.02 0.77
N ASP A 142 18.96 -2.61 -0.07
CA ASP A 142 20.31 -2.24 0.40
C ASP A 142 20.20 -0.99 1.27
N ILE A 143 20.81 -0.99 2.46
CA ILE A 143 20.75 0.17 3.37
C ILE A 143 21.37 1.44 2.78
N ARG A 144 22.26 1.30 1.78
CA ARG A 144 22.84 2.43 1.05
C ARG A 144 21.83 3.16 0.15
N SER A 145 20.66 2.56 -0.10
CA SER A 145 19.55 3.22 -0.80
C SER A 145 18.68 4.06 0.14
N TRP A 146 18.87 3.96 1.45
CA TRP A 146 18.09 4.69 2.44
C TRP A 146 18.48 6.15 2.50
N GLU A 147 17.49 7.04 2.50
CA GLU A 147 17.71 8.44 2.85
C GLU A 147 17.97 8.61 4.36
N PRO A 148 18.69 9.65 4.78
CA PRO A 148 18.99 9.85 6.21
C PRO A 148 17.79 9.86 7.14
N LEU A 149 16.63 10.39 6.67
CA LEU A 149 15.40 10.42 7.44
C LEU A 149 14.77 9.03 7.63
N GLU A 150 15.05 8.07 6.75
CA GLU A 150 14.43 6.75 6.76
C GLU A 150 14.95 5.86 7.89
N TYR A 151 16.13 6.14 8.41
CA TYR A 151 16.65 5.45 9.61
C TYR A 151 15.69 5.61 10.80
N ASP A 152 15.20 6.83 11.06
CA ASP A 152 14.26 7.09 12.14
C ASP A 152 12.83 6.76 11.74
N LEU A 153 12.48 6.99 10.48
CA LEU A 153 11.15 6.68 9.96
C LEU A 153 10.87 5.18 10.06
N ASN A 154 11.78 4.32 9.62
CA ASN A 154 11.61 2.86 9.67
C ASN A 154 11.53 2.32 11.10
N ARG A 155 12.07 3.04 12.10
CA ARG A 155 11.90 2.71 13.52
C ARG A 155 10.52 3.06 14.05
N THR A 156 9.87 4.10 13.52
CA THR A 156 8.68 4.72 14.13
C THR A 156 7.42 4.63 13.29
N TYR A 157 7.52 4.42 11.98
CA TYR A 157 6.39 4.37 11.06
C TYR A 157 5.41 3.24 11.38
N ALA A 158 4.12 3.45 11.11
CA ALA A 158 3.02 2.50 11.27
C ALA A 158 2.60 2.16 12.71
N TYR A 159 3.25 2.63 13.76
CA TYR A 159 2.84 2.31 15.14
C TYR A 159 1.43 2.78 15.46
N ASP A 160 1.01 3.93 14.96
CA ASP A 160 -0.34 4.46 15.10
C ASP A 160 -1.38 3.54 14.47
N ALA A 161 -1.06 2.95 13.33
CA ALA A 161 -1.96 2.13 12.53
C ALA A 161 -2.15 0.70 13.08
N VAL A 162 -1.24 0.19 13.90
CA VAL A 162 -1.29 -1.21 14.38
C VAL A 162 -1.93 -1.40 15.74
N THR A 163 -2.22 -0.32 16.47
CA THR A 163 -2.67 -0.34 17.87
C THR A 163 -3.98 -1.07 18.11
N PHE A 164 -4.84 -1.18 17.10
CA PHE A 164 -6.13 -1.84 17.22
C PHE A 164 -6.03 -3.39 17.24
N SER A 165 -4.86 -3.96 16.91
CA SER A 165 -4.66 -5.41 16.87
C SER A 165 -3.37 -5.83 17.59
N PRO A 166 -3.45 -6.73 18.60
CA PRO A 166 -2.28 -7.29 19.25
C PRO A 166 -1.36 -8.06 18.28
N TYR A 167 -1.93 -8.69 17.25
CA TYR A 167 -1.16 -9.39 16.23
C TYR A 167 -0.32 -8.42 15.40
N LEU A 168 -0.94 -7.33 14.90
CA LEU A 168 -0.22 -6.30 14.14
C LEU A 168 0.84 -5.58 14.97
N THR A 169 0.58 -5.36 16.26
CA THR A 169 1.58 -4.79 17.17
C THR A 169 2.80 -5.72 17.27
N LYS A 170 2.59 -7.03 17.43
CA LYS A 170 3.67 -8.02 17.42
C LYS A 170 4.44 -8.05 16.11
N LEU A 171 3.71 -8.01 14.99
CA LEU A 171 4.32 -7.97 13.65
C LEU A 171 5.18 -6.71 13.48
N ARG A 172 4.66 -5.55 13.92
CA ARG A 172 5.42 -4.29 13.85
C ARG A 172 6.71 -4.33 14.69
N GLU A 173 6.67 -4.97 15.88
CA GLU A 173 7.88 -5.15 16.70
C GLU A 173 8.91 -6.05 16.00
N ALA A 174 8.50 -7.15 15.39
CA ALA A 174 9.41 -8.01 14.62
C ALA A 174 10.06 -7.24 13.44
N ILE A 175 9.26 -6.46 12.70
CA ILE A 175 9.76 -5.60 11.62
C ILE A 175 10.77 -4.56 12.17
N ARG A 176 10.55 -4.00 13.38
CA ARG A 176 11.49 -3.09 14.00
C ARG A 176 12.80 -3.77 14.39
N GLU A 177 12.73 -5.01 14.88
CA GLU A 177 13.92 -5.81 15.18
C GLU A 177 14.77 -6.00 13.92
N ASP A 178 14.16 -6.35 12.79
CA ASP A 178 14.84 -6.45 11.49
C ASP A 178 15.49 -5.11 11.08
N THR A 179 14.79 -3.98 11.29
CA THR A 179 15.31 -2.64 11.03
C THR A 179 16.59 -2.37 11.87
N GLU A 180 16.55 -2.66 13.17
CA GLU A 180 17.67 -2.44 14.06
C GLU A 180 18.87 -3.35 13.75
N GLU A 181 18.61 -4.61 13.39
CA GLU A 181 19.66 -5.54 12.96
C GLU A 181 20.35 -5.06 11.69
N LYS A 182 19.56 -4.58 10.71
CA LYS A 182 20.09 -4.03 9.46
C LYS A 182 20.96 -2.82 9.68
N ILE A 183 20.54 -1.87 10.53
CA ILE A 183 21.31 -0.67 10.85
C ILE A 183 22.64 -1.05 11.56
N LYS A 184 22.58 -1.93 12.56
CA LYS A 184 23.78 -2.41 13.26
C LYS A 184 24.76 -3.16 12.35
N ALA A 185 24.27 -3.85 11.33
CA ALA A 185 25.12 -4.54 10.37
C ALA A 185 25.89 -3.56 9.47
N ALA A 186 25.30 -2.40 9.18
CA ALA A 186 25.91 -1.37 8.34
C ALA A 186 26.95 -0.49 9.09
N GLU A 187 26.92 -0.48 10.42
CA GLU A 187 27.90 0.26 11.26
C GLU A 187 29.23 -0.49 11.45
N LYS A 188 29.31 -1.75 10.98
CA LYS A 188 30.51 -2.61 11.09
C LYS A 188 31.33 -2.56 9.82
#